data_cb9631a54d7ea2fe957c55f681eae1fa
#
_entry.id   cb9631a54d7ea2fe957c55f681eae1fa
#
_cell.length_a   1.000
_cell.length_b   1.000
_cell.length_c   1.000
_cell.angle_alpha   90.00
_cell.angle_beta   90.00
_cell.angle_gamma   90.00
#
_symmetry.space_group_name_H-M   'P 1'
#
loop_
_entity.id
_entity.type
_entity.pdbx_description
1 polymer ?
#
loop_
_entity_poly.entity_id
_entity_poly.type
_entity_poly.pdbx_seq_one_letter_code
_entity_poly.pdbx_strand_id
1 'polypeptide(L)'
;MIKYIFKRLIMLIPVILVTSFLIYWAMSLTGGDPALMLAGDKATPEQLEQIREELGLNDPFPVRYANYMKGMLTGDMGKSYVTKKDVFQTFMEKLPNTLALGGAAVLIAVVVSLPLGIYTAIHQNTWKDTAGMVFALFGTSMPNFWLGLMLIIIFALKLGLLPSGGKSGFSSIILPAVTVGFGLAALITRTTRSSMLDVLRQDYMTTARAKGCPEKRVIYTHGLKNALIPIITAIGLQM
;
A
#
# COMPACT_ATOMS: atom_id res chain seq x y z
N MET A 1 24.42 4.20 12.11
CA MET A 1 23.25 4.18 11.23
C MET A 1 23.47 3.35 9.97
N ILE A 2 24.52 3.56 9.19
CA ILE A 2 24.83 2.80 7.95
C ILE A 2 24.88 1.28 8.19
N LYS A 3 25.62 0.83 9.23
CA LYS A 3 25.68 -0.59 9.62
C LYS A 3 24.29 -1.21 9.89
N TYR A 4 23.38 -0.45 10.49
CA TYR A 4 22.03 -0.91 10.78
C TYR A 4 21.20 -1.04 9.50
N ILE A 5 21.29 -0.04 8.60
CA ILE A 5 20.59 -0.08 7.30
C ILE A 5 21.10 -1.26 6.48
N PHE A 6 22.41 -1.45 6.39
CA PHE A 6 23.03 -2.55 5.65
C PHE A 6 22.63 -3.93 6.21
N LYS A 7 22.60 -4.08 7.53
CA LYS A 7 22.11 -5.31 8.18
C LYS A 7 20.63 -5.58 7.82
N ARG A 8 19.79 -4.54 7.80
CA ARG A 8 18.38 -4.66 7.42
C ARG A 8 18.21 -5.05 5.95
N LEU A 9 18.99 -4.46 5.06
CA LEU A 9 18.98 -4.81 3.63
C LEU A 9 19.40 -6.27 3.41
N ILE A 10 20.44 -6.74 4.10
CA ILE A 10 20.84 -8.16 4.02
C ILE A 10 19.74 -9.09 4.53
N MET A 11 19.02 -8.69 5.60
CA MET A 11 17.91 -9.50 6.13
C MET A 11 16.69 -9.55 5.18
N LEU A 12 16.57 -8.64 4.21
CA LEU A 12 15.53 -8.72 3.18
C LEU A 12 15.80 -9.83 2.17
N ILE A 13 17.09 -10.17 1.91
CA ILE A 13 17.45 -11.19 0.91
C ILE A 13 16.79 -12.55 1.23
N PRO A 14 16.96 -13.16 2.41
CA PRO A 14 16.29 -14.41 2.72
C PRO A 14 14.74 -14.30 2.72
N VAL A 15 14.19 -13.16 3.12
CA VAL A 15 12.73 -12.94 3.05
C VAL A 15 12.26 -12.97 1.60
N ILE A 16 12.94 -12.25 0.70
CA ILE A 16 12.60 -12.23 -0.73
C ILE A 16 12.74 -13.64 -1.33
N LEU A 17 13.83 -14.36 -1.02
CA LEU A 17 14.06 -15.71 -1.54
C LEU A 17 12.97 -16.69 -1.06
N VAL A 18 12.65 -16.69 0.23
CA VAL A 18 11.62 -17.59 0.77
C VAL A 18 10.25 -17.23 0.21
N THR A 19 9.90 -15.95 0.15
CA THR A 19 8.61 -15.50 -0.37
C THR A 19 8.46 -15.82 -1.86
N SER A 20 9.49 -15.54 -2.67
CA SER A 20 9.47 -15.86 -4.12
C SER A 20 9.40 -17.37 -4.36
N PHE A 21 10.12 -18.16 -3.55
CA PHE A 21 10.06 -19.63 -3.61
C PHE A 21 8.65 -20.15 -3.31
N LEU A 22 8.04 -19.67 -2.22
CA LEU A 22 6.70 -20.09 -1.82
C LEU A 22 5.64 -19.71 -2.87
N ILE A 23 5.72 -18.50 -3.42
CA ILE A 23 4.80 -18.05 -4.48
C ILE A 23 5.00 -18.90 -5.74
N TYR A 24 6.24 -19.10 -6.19
CA TYR A 24 6.55 -19.88 -7.38
C TYR A 24 6.12 -21.35 -7.20
N TRP A 25 6.34 -21.91 -6.02
CA TRP A 25 5.89 -23.27 -5.67
C TRP A 25 4.36 -23.36 -5.68
N ALA A 26 3.67 -22.43 -5.03
CA ALA A 26 2.20 -22.39 -5.03
C ALA A 26 1.63 -22.27 -6.45
N MET A 27 2.22 -21.43 -7.30
CA MET A 27 1.84 -21.31 -8.71
C MET A 27 2.08 -22.60 -9.50
N SER A 28 3.15 -23.34 -9.19
CA SER A 28 3.41 -24.63 -9.85
C SER A 28 2.42 -25.75 -9.47
N LEU A 29 1.71 -25.58 -8.36
CA LEU A 29 0.62 -26.48 -7.93
C LEU A 29 -0.73 -26.09 -8.53
N THR A 30 -0.86 -24.85 -9.04
CA THR A 30 -2.09 -24.38 -9.66
C THR A 30 -2.25 -25.06 -11.02
N GLY A 31 -3.34 -25.79 -11.20
CA GLY A 31 -3.62 -26.50 -12.45
C GLY A 31 -3.76 -25.51 -13.61
N GLY A 32 -3.06 -25.81 -14.69
CA GLY A 32 -3.05 -25.04 -15.94
C GLY A 32 -1.73 -25.28 -16.66
N ASP A 33 -1.79 -25.61 -17.93
CA ASP A 33 -0.60 -25.76 -18.77
C ASP A 33 -0.33 -24.46 -19.51
N PRO A 34 0.77 -23.73 -19.16
CA PRO A 34 1.14 -22.53 -19.88
C PRO A 34 1.33 -22.71 -21.38
N ALA A 35 1.73 -23.93 -21.82
CA ALA A 35 1.87 -24.26 -23.23
C ALA A 35 0.51 -24.23 -23.94
N LEU A 36 -0.55 -24.77 -23.33
CA LEU A 36 -1.91 -24.66 -23.84
C LEU A 36 -2.40 -23.21 -23.94
N MET A 37 -2.11 -22.39 -22.96
CA MET A 37 -2.49 -20.96 -22.97
C MET A 37 -1.79 -20.18 -24.10
N LEU A 38 -0.58 -20.58 -24.47
CA LEU A 38 0.18 -19.94 -25.56
C LEU A 38 -0.21 -20.47 -26.95
N ALA A 39 -0.39 -21.76 -27.05
CA ALA A 39 -0.69 -22.45 -28.32
C ALA A 39 -2.15 -22.29 -28.74
N GLY A 40 -3.07 -22.17 -27.76
CA GLY A 40 -4.51 -22.15 -28.00
C GLY A 40 -5.10 -23.52 -28.25
N ASP A 41 -6.45 -23.59 -28.33
CA ASP A 41 -7.22 -24.84 -28.35
C ASP A 41 -7.02 -25.72 -29.60
N LYS A 42 -6.34 -25.23 -30.64
CA LYS A 42 -6.12 -25.94 -31.91
C LYS A 42 -4.70 -26.45 -32.09
N ALA A 43 -3.85 -26.37 -31.07
CA ALA A 43 -2.47 -26.80 -31.16
C ALA A 43 -2.35 -28.33 -31.26
N THR A 44 -1.41 -28.79 -32.07
CA THR A 44 -1.10 -30.22 -32.16
C THR A 44 -0.25 -30.64 -30.92
N PRO A 45 -0.26 -31.94 -30.56
CA PRO A 45 0.58 -32.44 -29.47
C PRO A 45 2.07 -32.11 -29.64
N GLU A 46 2.57 -32.15 -30.89
CA GLU A 46 3.95 -31.80 -31.21
C GLU A 46 4.26 -30.32 -30.94
N GLN A 47 3.34 -29.43 -31.32
CA GLN A 47 3.47 -27.97 -31.04
C GLN A 47 3.45 -27.67 -29.54
N LEU A 48 2.62 -28.37 -28.80
CA LEU A 48 2.56 -28.22 -27.33
C LEU A 48 3.88 -28.65 -26.69
N GLU A 49 4.46 -29.79 -27.16
CA GLU A 49 5.72 -30.26 -26.59
C GLU A 49 6.89 -29.32 -26.92
N GLN A 50 6.96 -28.79 -28.14
CA GLN A 50 7.93 -27.75 -28.49
C GLN A 50 7.85 -26.52 -27.57
N ILE A 51 6.63 -26.01 -27.32
CA ILE A 51 6.43 -24.87 -26.43
C ILE A 51 6.83 -25.23 -25.00
N ARG A 52 6.56 -26.45 -24.53
CA ARG A 52 6.99 -26.90 -23.20
C ARG A 52 8.51 -26.90 -23.06
N GLU A 53 9.21 -27.39 -24.09
CA GLU A 53 10.69 -27.37 -24.14
C GLU A 53 11.21 -25.94 -24.18
N GLU A 54 10.68 -25.06 -25.04
CA GLU A 54 11.09 -23.66 -25.15
C GLU A 54 10.89 -22.89 -23.84
N LEU A 55 9.83 -23.19 -23.10
CA LEU A 55 9.55 -22.57 -21.80
C LEU A 55 10.25 -23.26 -20.63
N GLY A 56 10.98 -24.35 -20.88
CA GLY A 56 11.63 -25.15 -19.83
C GLY A 56 10.66 -25.77 -18.84
N LEU A 57 9.39 -26.03 -19.25
CA LEU A 57 8.36 -26.58 -18.35
C LEU A 57 8.66 -28.04 -17.97
N ASN A 58 9.42 -28.75 -18.81
CA ASN A 58 9.87 -30.13 -18.59
C ASN A 58 11.05 -30.22 -17.62
N ASP A 59 11.69 -29.08 -17.30
CA ASP A 59 12.80 -29.05 -16.37
C ASP A 59 12.35 -29.36 -14.93
N PRO A 60 13.23 -29.96 -14.11
CA PRO A 60 12.99 -30.14 -12.68
C PRO A 60 12.69 -28.80 -11.99
N PHE A 61 11.79 -28.80 -11.01
CA PHE A 61 11.37 -27.60 -10.29
C PHE A 61 12.51 -26.68 -9.83
N PRO A 62 13.63 -27.19 -9.25
CA PRO A 62 14.73 -26.33 -8.84
C PRO A 62 15.39 -25.56 -9.99
N VAL A 63 15.47 -26.18 -11.18
CA VAL A 63 16.03 -25.55 -12.38
C VAL A 63 15.11 -24.45 -12.88
N ARG A 64 13.81 -24.72 -12.94
CA ARG A 64 12.80 -23.72 -13.32
C ARG A 64 12.83 -22.52 -12.38
N TYR A 65 12.89 -22.75 -11.07
CA TYR A 65 13.00 -21.69 -10.08
C TYR A 65 14.30 -20.88 -10.22
N ALA A 66 15.43 -21.54 -10.44
CA ALA A 66 16.72 -20.87 -10.66
C ALA A 66 16.66 -19.98 -11.93
N ASN A 67 16.08 -20.47 -13.02
CA ASN A 67 15.91 -19.70 -14.25
C ASN A 67 14.98 -18.49 -14.04
N TYR A 68 13.88 -18.67 -13.32
CA TYR A 68 12.98 -17.58 -12.91
C TYR A 68 13.72 -16.52 -12.12
N MET A 69 14.50 -16.90 -11.08
CA MET A 69 15.27 -15.96 -10.27
C MET A 69 16.34 -15.23 -11.08
N LYS A 70 17.00 -15.93 -12.01
CA LYS A 70 17.95 -15.31 -12.93
C LYS A 70 17.27 -14.27 -13.81
N GLY A 71 16.11 -14.59 -14.40
CA GLY A 71 15.33 -13.65 -15.19
C GLY A 71 14.92 -12.41 -14.39
N MET A 72 14.44 -12.59 -13.14
CA MET A 72 14.11 -11.47 -12.25
C MET A 72 15.31 -10.53 -12.01
N LEU A 73 16.51 -11.08 -11.83
CA LEU A 73 17.73 -10.30 -11.57
C LEU A 73 18.28 -9.60 -12.81
N THR A 74 18.08 -10.19 -14.00
CA THR A 74 18.55 -9.63 -15.28
C THR A 74 17.53 -8.71 -15.96
N GLY A 75 16.30 -8.62 -15.42
CA GLY A 75 15.20 -7.87 -16.02
C GLY A 75 14.49 -8.59 -17.18
N ASP A 76 14.86 -9.84 -17.47
CA ASP A 76 14.17 -10.69 -18.43
C ASP A 76 13.09 -11.52 -17.69
N MET A 77 11.94 -10.91 -17.47
CA MET A 77 10.80 -11.56 -16.80
C MET A 77 9.90 -12.34 -17.78
N GLY A 78 10.34 -12.52 -19.01
CA GLY A 78 9.59 -13.21 -20.05
C GLY A 78 8.38 -12.42 -20.54
N LYS A 79 7.48 -13.12 -21.26
CA LYS A 79 6.26 -12.56 -21.83
C LYS A 79 5.02 -13.10 -21.11
N SER A 80 4.03 -12.24 -20.95
CA SER A 80 2.72 -12.62 -20.42
C SER A 80 2.04 -13.65 -21.36
N TYR A 81 1.61 -14.76 -20.82
CA TYR A 81 0.91 -15.81 -21.60
C TYR A 81 -0.44 -15.32 -22.16
N VAL A 82 -1.09 -14.37 -21.48
CA VAL A 82 -2.38 -13.83 -21.88
C VAL A 82 -2.23 -12.66 -22.87
N THR A 83 -1.41 -11.66 -22.53
CA THR A 83 -1.30 -10.42 -23.33
C THR A 83 -0.20 -10.45 -24.38
N LYS A 84 0.68 -11.48 -24.35
CA LYS A 84 1.87 -11.63 -25.20
C LYS A 84 2.88 -10.49 -25.10
N LYS A 85 2.68 -9.56 -24.15
CA LYS A 85 3.58 -8.41 -23.90
C LYS A 85 4.70 -8.79 -22.96
N ASP A 86 5.83 -8.08 -23.06
CA ASP A 86 6.93 -8.17 -22.14
C ASP A 86 6.46 -7.79 -20.72
N VAL A 87 6.80 -8.63 -19.73
CA VAL A 87 6.33 -8.45 -18.35
C VAL A 87 7.06 -7.29 -17.68
N PHE A 88 8.39 -7.19 -17.85
CA PHE A 88 9.17 -6.11 -17.25
C PHE A 88 8.77 -4.74 -17.79
N GLN A 89 8.60 -4.63 -19.11
CA GLN A 89 8.14 -3.39 -19.73
C GLN A 89 6.74 -3.02 -19.23
N THR A 90 5.80 -3.98 -19.20
CA THR A 90 4.44 -3.73 -18.69
C THR A 90 4.45 -3.29 -17.23
N PHE A 91 5.32 -3.89 -16.40
CA PHE A 91 5.49 -3.50 -15.01
C PHE A 91 5.97 -2.05 -14.89
N MET A 92 7.04 -1.69 -15.65
CA MET A 92 7.59 -0.33 -15.64
C MET A 92 6.60 0.73 -16.16
N GLU A 93 5.75 0.38 -17.12
CA GLU A 93 4.68 1.27 -17.60
C GLU A 93 3.59 1.53 -16.55
N LYS A 94 3.31 0.54 -15.69
CA LYS A 94 2.25 0.63 -14.66
C LYS A 94 2.75 1.19 -13.32
N LEU A 95 4.00 0.93 -12.98
CA LEU A 95 4.60 1.31 -11.70
C LEU A 95 4.42 2.79 -11.34
N PRO A 96 4.65 3.79 -12.25
CA PRO A 96 4.46 5.20 -11.92
C PRO A 96 3.02 5.54 -11.50
N ASN A 97 2.02 4.89 -12.13
CA ASN A 97 0.62 5.11 -11.80
C ASN A 97 0.27 4.54 -10.41
N THR A 98 0.81 3.36 -10.09
CA THR A 98 0.63 2.75 -8.77
C THR A 98 1.27 3.59 -7.67
N LEU A 99 2.50 4.08 -7.91
CA LEU A 99 3.19 4.96 -6.96
C LEU A 99 2.46 6.31 -6.80
N ALA A 100 1.97 6.89 -7.90
CA ALA A 100 1.19 8.13 -7.84
C ALA A 100 -0.11 7.96 -7.04
N LEU A 101 -0.84 6.86 -7.28
CA LEU A 101 -2.05 6.55 -6.52
C LEU A 101 -1.76 6.28 -5.04
N GLY A 102 -0.77 5.44 -4.74
CA GLY A 102 -0.37 5.13 -3.37
C GLY A 102 0.10 6.37 -2.61
N GLY A 103 0.96 7.18 -3.24
CA GLY A 103 1.42 8.45 -2.66
C GLY A 103 0.28 9.44 -2.40
N ALA A 104 -0.66 9.58 -3.34
CA ALA A 104 -1.82 10.44 -3.17
C ALA A 104 -2.75 9.92 -2.04
N ALA A 105 -2.99 8.61 -1.97
CA ALA A 105 -3.79 7.99 -0.91
C ALA A 105 -3.17 8.20 0.48
N VAL A 106 -1.86 7.98 0.62
CA VAL A 106 -1.14 8.23 1.88
C VAL A 106 -1.17 9.70 2.25
N LEU A 107 -0.98 10.61 1.29
CA LEU A 107 -1.06 12.05 1.54
C LEU A 107 -2.43 12.44 2.09
N ILE A 108 -3.51 11.97 1.45
CA ILE A 108 -4.89 12.22 1.92
C ILE A 108 -5.09 11.63 3.32
N ALA A 109 -4.64 10.39 3.54
CA ALA A 109 -4.73 9.75 4.85
C ALA A 109 -4.04 10.58 5.94
N VAL A 110 -2.81 11.05 5.70
CA VAL A 110 -2.04 11.85 6.66
C VAL A 110 -2.69 13.21 6.91
N VAL A 111 -3.13 13.90 5.85
CA VAL A 111 -3.78 15.22 5.96
C VAL A 111 -5.07 15.16 6.78
N VAL A 112 -5.81 14.05 6.70
CA VAL A 112 -7.04 13.85 7.47
C VAL A 112 -6.74 13.34 8.88
N SER A 113 -5.87 12.32 8.99
CA SER A 113 -5.67 11.59 10.24
C SER A 113 -4.88 12.35 11.31
N LEU A 114 -3.85 13.11 10.92
CA LEU A 114 -3.04 13.84 11.92
C LEU A 114 -3.86 14.90 12.65
N PRO A 115 -4.57 15.82 11.96
CA PRO A 115 -5.41 16.80 12.66
C PRO A 115 -6.49 16.13 13.50
N LEU A 116 -7.16 15.10 12.96
CA LEU A 116 -8.23 14.40 13.65
C LEU A 116 -7.73 13.65 14.89
N GLY A 117 -6.58 12.96 14.78
CA GLY A 117 -5.98 12.24 15.91
C GLY A 117 -5.47 13.18 17.01
N ILE A 118 -4.87 14.31 16.64
CA ILE A 118 -4.48 15.35 17.61
C ILE A 118 -5.71 15.94 18.27
N TYR A 119 -6.73 16.31 17.47
CA TYR A 119 -7.96 16.90 17.98
C TYR A 119 -8.68 16.00 18.99
N THR A 120 -8.80 14.71 18.68
CA THR A 120 -9.41 13.73 19.58
C THR A 120 -8.57 13.51 20.85
N ALA A 121 -7.24 13.53 20.75
CA ALA A 121 -6.36 13.39 21.90
C ALA A 121 -6.48 14.55 22.91
N ILE A 122 -6.51 15.80 22.41
CA ILE A 122 -6.64 16.99 23.28
C ILE A 122 -8.04 17.16 23.88
N HIS A 123 -9.06 16.52 23.29
CA HIS A 123 -10.43 16.51 23.80
C HIS A 123 -10.82 15.15 24.40
N GLN A 124 -9.83 14.43 24.97
CA GLN A 124 -10.04 13.09 25.53
C GLN A 124 -11.25 13.03 26.46
N ASN A 125 -12.03 11.92 26.35
CA ASN A 125 -13.23 11.64 27.16
C ASN A 125 -14.38 12.66 26.98
N THR A 126 -14.39 13.42 25.88
CA THR A 126 -15.52 14.28 25.50
C THR A 126 -16.28 13.69 24.31
N TRP A 127 -17.48 14.21 24.03
CA TRP A 127 -18.25 13.82 22.84
C TRP A 127 -17.46 14.08 21.53
N LYS A 128 -16.57 15.08 21.50
CA LYS A 128 -15.70 15.41 20.35
C LYS A 128 -14.70 14.31 20.07
N ASP A 129 -14.13 13.72 21.11
CA ASP A 129 -13.26 12.55 21.00
C ASP A 129 -14.02 11.36 20.44
N THR A 130 -15.19 11.06 21.02
CA THR A 130 -16.03 9.95 20.57
C THR A 130 -16.48 10.14 19.11
N ALA A 131 -16.94 11.32 18.73
CA ALA A 131 -17.37 11.62 17.37
C ALA A 131 -16.20 11.48 16.35
N GLY A 132 -15.01 12.00 16.68
CA GLY A 132 -13.83 11.85 15.83
C GLY A 132 -13.39 10.41 15.66
N MET A 133 -13.45 9.62 16.74
CA MET A 133 -13.11 8.19 16.69
C MET A 133 -14.15 7.38 15.92
N VAL A 134 -15.44 7.68 16.07
CA VAL A 134 -16.51 7.06 15.27
C VAL A 134 -16.32 7.38 13.79
N PHE A 135 -16.04 8.65 13.45
CA PHE A 135 -15.72 9.03 12.07
C PHE A 135 -14.54 8.25 11.50
N ALA A 136 -13.46 8.11 12.28
CA ALA A 136 -12.32 7.30 11.87
C ALA A 136 -12.70 5.82 11.67
N LEU A 137 -13.53 5.24 12.55
CA LEU A 137 -13.99 3.85 12.43
C LEU A 137 -14.83 3.61 11.17
N PHE A 138 -15.60 4.58 10.72
CA PHE A 138 -16.31 4.46 9.45
C PHE A 138 -15.36 4.15 8.29
N GLY A 139 -14.14 4.70 8.29
CA GLY A 139 -13.15 4.43 7.27
C GLY A 139 -12.71 2.97 7.18
N THR A 140 -12.64 2.26 8.31
CA THR A 140 -12.30 0.82 8.32
C THR A 140 -13.51 -0.09 8.15
N SER A 141 -14.69 0.38 8.49
CA SER A 141 -15.91 -0.42 8.42
C SER A 141 -16.54 -0.46 7.03
N MET A 142 -16.29 0.57 6.22
CA MET A 142 -16.81 0.62 4.85
C MET A 142 -15.92 -0.19 3.90
N PRO A 143 -16.48 -1.13 3.12
CA PRO A 143 -15.73 -1.79 2.05
C PRO A 143 -15.25 -0.76 1.01
N ASN A 144 -13.98 -0.83 0.62
CA ASN A 144 -13.38 0.12 -0.33
C ASN A 144 -14.16 0.20 -1.66
N PHE A 145 -14.65 -0.95 -2.18
CA PHE A 145 -15.42 -0.97 -3.41
C PHE A 145 -16.74 -0.18 -3.27
N TRP A 146 -17.42 -0.29 -2.13
CA TRP A 146 -18.68 0.43 -1.86
C TRP A 146 -18.43 1.94 -1.77
N LEU A 147 -17.40 2.35 -1.01
CA LEU A 147 -17.04 3.77 -0.90
C LEU A 147 -16.67 4.33 -2.28
N GLY A 148 -15.86 3.60 -3.05
CA GLY A 148 -15.47 4.01 -4.41
C GLY A 148 -16.67 4.20 -5.33
N LEU A 149 -17.64 3.25 -5.31
CA LEU A 149 -18.87 3.37 -6.09
C LEU A 149 -19.70 4.58 -5.66
N MET A 150 -19.86 4.82 -4.36
CA MET A 150 -20.60 5.99 -3.86
C MET A 150 -19.94 7.31 -4.29
N LEU A 151 -18.62 7.40 -4.22
CA LEU A 151 -17.88 8.57 -4.67
C LEU A 151 -18.04 8.77 -6.19
N ILE A 152 -18.00 7.73 -7.01
CA ILE A 152 -18.26 7.81 -8.46
C ILE A 152 -19.69 8.30 -8.71
N ILE A 153 -20.70 7.73 -8.04
CA ILE A 153 -22.10 8.13 -8.23
C ILE A 153 -22.29 9.60 -7.87
N ILE A 154 -21.71 10.05 -6.76
CA ILE A 154 -21.89 11.42 -6.30
C ILE A 154 -21.07 12.39 -7.15
N PHE A 155 -19.77 12.21 -7.23
CA PHE A 155 -18.86 13.21 -7.80
C PHE A 155 -18.71 13.14 -9.32
N ALA A 156 -18.82 11.94 -9.90
CA ALA A 156 -18.72 11.78 -11.34
C ALA A 156 -20.08 11.84 -12.04
N LEU A 157 -21.06 11.05 -11.58
CA LEU A 157 -22.34 10.95 -12.31
C LEU A 157 -23.33 12.07 -11.95
N LYS A 158 -23.51 12.38 -10.65
CA LYS A 158 -24.49 13.41 -10.24
C LYS A 158 -23.95 14.84 -10.36
N LEU A 159 -22.72 15.08 -9.92
CA LEU A 159 -22.11 16.40 -9.89
C LEU A 159 -21.28 16.72 -11.16
N GLY A 160 -20.85 15.72 -11.90
CA GLY A 160 -20.02 15.91 -13.10
C GLY A 160 -18.64 16.57 -12.86
N LEU A 161 -18.16 16.52 -11.60
CA LEU A 161 -16.92 17.23 -11.19
C LEU A 161 -15.64 16.43 -11.46
N LEU A 162 -15.72 15.12 -11.44
CA LEU A 162 -14.58 14.22 -11.56
C LEU A 162 -14.88 13.09 -12.55
N PRO A 163 -13.88 12.52 -13.23
CA PRO A 163 -14.10 11.41 -14.16
C PRO A 163 -14.49 10.13 -13.39
N SER A 164 -15.38 9.34 -13.97
CA SER A 164 -15.83 8.06 -13.42
C SER A 164 -14.81 6.94 -13.59
N GLY A 165 -13.82 7.10 -14.48
CA GLY A 165 -12.77 6.12 -14.78
C GLY A 165 -11.84 6.61 -15.87
N GLY A 166 -10.87 5.74 -16.24
CA GLY A 166 -9.87 6.07 -17.23
C GLY A 166 -8.66 6.82 -16.68
N LYS A 167 -7.76 7.26 -17.57
CA LYS A 167 -6.55 8.00 -17.23
C LYS A 167 -6.59 9.37 -17.92
N SER A 168 -7.35 10.30 -17.36
CA SER A 168 -7.53 11.66 -17.86
C SER A 168 -6.74 12.71 -17.06
N GLY A 169 -5.53 12.37 -16.61
CA GLY A 169 -4.68 13.25 -15.82
C GLY A 169 -4.89 13.17 -14.32
N PHE A 170 -4.57 14.23 -13.59
CA PHE A 170 -4.59 14.25 -12.12
C PHE A 170 -6.00 14.03 -11.53
N SER A 171 -7.03 14.52 -12.17
CA SER A 171 -8.42 14.37 -11.70
C SER A 171 -8.88 12.91 -11.59
N SER A 172 -8.35 12.02 -12.43
CA SER A 172 -8.70 10.59 -12.39
C SER A 172 -8.12 9.83 -11.18
N ILE A 173 -7.12 10.41 -10.49
CA ILE A 173 -6.51 9.82 -9.30
C ILE A 173 -7.29 10.17 -8.02
N ILE A 174 -8.06 11.26 -8.01
CA ILE A 174 -8.69 11.82 -6.81
C ILE A 174 -9.64 10.81 -6.15
N LEU A 175 -10.63 10.30 -6.88
CA LEU A 175 -11.62 9.38 -6.30
C LEU A 175 -10.99 8.08 -5.79
N PRO A 176 -10.12 7.39 -6.55
CA PRO A 176 -9.40 6.22 -6.03
C PRO A 176 -8.51 6.54 -4.83
N ALA A 177 -7.79 7.69 -4.85
CA ALA A 177 -6.92 8.08 -3.74
C ALA A 177 -7.71 8.41 -2.46
N VAL A 178 -8.87 9.07 -2.57
CA VAL A 178 -9.77 9.29 -1.44
C VAL A 178 -10.30 7.96 -0.90
N THR A 179 -10.70 7.05 -1.79
CA THR A 179 -11.22 5.74 -1.40
C THR A 179 -10.21 4.94 -0.57
N VAL A 180 -8.99 4.80 -1.07
CA VAL A 180 -7.92 4.08 -0.37
C VAL A 180 -7.46 4.85 0.86
N GLY A 181 -7.25 6.17 0.71
CA GLY A 181 -6.75 7.04 1.77
C GLY A 181 -7.68 7.11 2.99
N PHE A 182 -8.99 7.03 2.80
CA PHE A 182 -9.96 7.05 3.89
C PHE A 182 -9.84 5.79 4.78
N GLY A 183 -9.66 4.63 4.17
CA GLY A 183 -9.39 3.38 4.90
C GLY A 183 -8.08 3.46 5.71
N LEU A 184 -7.00 4.00 5.10
CA LEU A 184 -5.71 4.18 5.77
C LEU A 184 -5.78 5.19 6.93
N ALA A 185 -6.57 6.26 6.77
CA ALA A 185 -6.69 7.34 7.74
C ALA A 185 -7.19 6.85 9.12
N ALA A 186 -8.02 5.83 9.16
CA ALA A 186 -8.57 5.31 10.41
C ALA A 186 -7.51 4.74 11.36
N LEU A 187 -6.57 3.94 10.85
CA LEU A 187 -5.49 3.39 11.65
C LEU A 187 -4.52 4.49 12.09
N ILE A 188 -4.15 5.40 11.17
CA ILE A 188 -3.23 6.50 11.47
C ILE A 188 -3.86 7.45 12.51
N THR A 189 -5.17 7.76 12.41
CA THR A 189 -5.90 8.56 13.41
C THR A 189 -5.81 7.95 14.81
N ARG A 190 -6.08 6.64 14.90
CA ARG A 190 -6.05 5.92 16.18
C ARG A 190 -4.64 5.89 16.77
N THR A 191 -3.62 5.62 15.95
CA THR A 191 -2.23 5.64 16.39
C THR A 191 -1.80 7.05 16.81
N THR A 192 -2.19 8.08 16.05
CA THR A 192 -1.90 9.48 16.39
C THR A 192 -2.54 9.84 17.73
N ARG A 193 -3.81 9.51 17.93
CA ARG A 193 -4.50 9.76 19.21
C ARG A 193 -3.81 9.07 20.37
N SER A 194 -3.51 7.79 20.26
CA SER A 194 -2.84 7.03 21.33
C SER A 194 -1.47 7.61 21.66
N SER A 195 -0.62 7.82 20.65
CA SER A 195 0.72 8.38 20.83
C SER A 195 0.70 9.80 21.42
N MET A 196 -0.27 10.63 21.01
CA MET A 196 -0.45 11.95 21.59
C MET A 196 -0.86 11.87 23.07
N LEU A 197 -1.79 10.98 23.44
CA LEU A 197 -2.20 10.79 24.83
C LEU A 197 -1.05 10.33 25.71
N ASP A 198 -0.21 9.41 25.24
CA ASP A 198 0.96 8.93 25.96
C ASP A 198 1.96 10.06 26.22
N VAL A 199 2.18 10.90 25.21
CA VAL A 199 3.09 12.04 25.29
C VAL A 199 2.53 13.16 26.17
N LEU A 200 1.24 13.52 26.03
CA LEU A 200 0.61 14.61 26.78
C LEU A 200 0.60 14.40 28.29
N ARG A 201 0.75 13.15 28.74
CA ARG A 201 0.81 12.76 30.16
C ARG A 201 2.23 12.79 30.76
N GLN A 202 3.26 13.06 29.96
CA GLN A 202 4.64 13.07 30.43
C GLN A 202 4.98 14.32 31.24
N ASP A 203 5.89 14.21 32.22
CA ASP A 203 6.27 15.28 33.15
C ASP A 203 6.86 16.52 32.44
N TYR A 204 7.58 16.33 31.32
CA TYR A 204 8.12 17.46 30.56
C TYR A 204 7.03 18.32 29.93
N MET A 205 5.84 17.77 29.65
CA MET A 205 4.69 18.54 29.17
C MET A 205 4.15 19.46 30.27
N THR A 206 4.07 18.95 31.51
CA THR A 206 3.72 19.75 32.69
C THR A 206 4.75 20.82 32.94
N THR A 207 6.04 20.51 32.84
CA THR A 207 7.15 21.45 32.96
C THR A 207 7.07 22.58 31.92
N ALA A 208 6.75 22.23 30.65
CA ALA A 208 6.57 23.22 29.59
C ALA A 208 5.42 24.21 29.91
N ARG A 209 4.29 23.70 30.42
CA ARG A 209 3.16 24.52 30.86
C ARG A 209 3.56 25.43 32.05
N ALA A 210 4.24 24.86 33.03
CA ALA A 210 4.72 25.63 34.21
C ALA A 210 5.70 26.77 33.83
N LYS A 211 6.47 26.63 32.75
CA LYS A 211 7.32 27.65 32.16
C LYS A 211 6.55 28.71 31.36
N GLY A 212 5.22 28.68 31.32
CA GLY A 212 4.39 29.66 30.62
C GLY A 212 4.33 29.46 29.09
N CYS A 213 4.72 28.31 28.58
CA CYS A 213 4.57 28.05 27.15
C CYS A 213 3.09 28.04 26.73
N PRO A 214 2.69 28.71 25.62
CA PRO A 214 1.34 28.70 25.15
C PRO A 214 0.93 27.26 24.72
N GLU A 215 -0.32 26.87 24.99
CA GLU A 215 -0.80 25.47 24.80
C GLU A 215 -0.57 24.95 23.36
N LYS A 216 -0.73 25.81 22.35
CA LYS A 216 -0.41 25.48 20.97
C LYS A 216 1.04 25.01 20.79
N ARG A 217 2.00 25.66 21.44
CA ARG A 217 3.42 25.28 21.40
C ARG A 217 3.66 23.99 22.19
N VAL A 218 3.00 23.83 23.33
CA VAL A 218 3.05 22.59 24.13
C VAL A 218 2.58 21.41 23.28
N ILE A 219 1.43 21.50 22.62
CA ILE A 219 0.86 20.41 21.82
C ILE A 219 1.70 20.12 20.58
N TYR A 220 1.98 21.10 19.72
CA TYR A 220 2.58 20.86 18.42
C TYR A 220 4.11 20.73 18.46
N THR A 221 4.79 21.50 19.31
CA THR A 221 6.26 21.48 19.37
C THR A 221 6.79 20.43 20.34
N HIS A 222 6.19 20.31 21.52
CA HIS A 222 6.64 19.36 22.54
C HIS A 222 5.87 18.04 22.46
N GLY A 223 4.56 18.06 22.20
CA GLY A 223 3.71 16.89 22.10
C GLY A 223 3.90 16.13 20.78
N LEU A 224 3.44 16.71 19.69
CA LEU A 224 3.42 16.05 18.38
C LEU A 224 4.82 15.58 17.95
N LYS A 225 5.85 16.39 18.14
CA LYS A 225 7.22 16.05 17.74
C LYS A 225 7.70 14.74 18.37
N ASN A 226 7.34 14.48 19.62
CA ASN A 226 7.69 13.25 20.32
C ASN A 226 6.75 12.09 19.99
N ALA A 227 5.49 12.38 19.64
CA ALA A 227 4.53 11.38 19.18
C ALA A 227 4.76 10.91 17.74
N LEU A 228 5.60 11.61 16.95
CA LEU A 228 5.81 11.30 15.53
C LEU A 228 6.42 9.93 15.26
N ILE A 229 7.24 9.37 16.16
CA ILE A 229 7.94 8.09 15.91
C ILE A 229 6.94 6.95 15.64
N PRO A 230 5.97 6.66 16.53
CA PRO A 230 4.95 5.62 16.25
C PRO A 230 4.06 5.98 15.05
N ILE A 231 3.75 7.27 14.86
CA ILE A 231 2.90 7.74 13.76
C ILE A 231 3.57 7.50 12.40
N ILE A 232 4.84 7.90 12.25
CA ILE A 232 5.60 7.67 11.00
C ILE A 232 5.76 6.18 10.73
N THR A 233 5.97 5.38 11.79
CA THR A 233 6.03 3.91 11.66
C THR A 233 4.70 3.36 11.15
N ALA A 234 3.56 3.82 11.69
CA ALA A 234 2.24 3.41 11.23
C ALA A 234 1.98 3.81 9.77
N ILE A 235 2.39 5.03 9.37
CA ILE A 235 2.30 5.49 7.98
C ILE A 235 3.15 4.60 7.05
N GLY A 236 4.40 4.33 7.44
CA GLY A 236 5.31 3.50 6.65
C GLY A 236 4.86 2.05 6.47
N LEU A 237 4.13 1.50 7.44
CA LEU A 237 3.56 0.15 7.35
C LEU A 237 2.32 0.08 6.43
N GLN A 238 1.75 1.23 6.05
CA GLN A 238 0.58 1.31 5.17
C GLN A 238 0.96 1.58 3.70
N MET A 239 2.23 1.86 3.44
CA MET A 239 2.77 2.04 2.08
C MET A 239 3.16 0.71 1.46
#